data_281eac0934c213129da3e0b09d47a7c5
#
_entry.id   281eac0934c213129da3e0b09d47a7c5
#
_cell.length_a   1.000
_cell.length_b   1.000
_cell.length_c   1.000
_cell.angle_alpha   90.00
_cell.angle_beta   90.00
_cell.angle_gamma   90.00
#
_symmetry.space_group_name_H-M   'P 1'
#
loop_
_entity.id
_entity.type
_entity.pdbx_description
1 polymer ?
#
loop_
_entity_poly.entity_id
_entity_poly.type
_entity_poly.pdbx_seq_one_letter_code
_entity_poly.pdbx_strand_id
1 'polypeptide(L)'
;MKALFLLSVVALLSAGATAQSAPGAPDHNTEIENRLAGAWKLVSLEEPSAGGQGDKADCAGMFVFTSDGKASVQVMYRNAQIGSAYAQGDYEASYGSYHIDSSSTFTFHIEGALVRTLISKDLKRAYEISGNRLTVKSTDPNDHWRVVWERY
;
A
#
# COMPACT_ATOMS: atom_id res chain seq x y z
N MET A 1 -61.34 38.44 54.12
CA MET A 1 -60.10 37.67 54.13
C MET A 1 -59.91 36.96 52.84
N LYS A 2 -59.08 37.51 51.94
CA LYS A 2 -58.80 36.92 50.58
C LYS A 2 -57.32 36.45 50.62
N ALA A 3 -57.13 35.12 50.55
CA ALA A 3 -55.81 34.55 50.46
C ALA A 3 -55.31 34.56 48.99
N LEU A 4 -54.11 35.16 48.78
CA LEU A 4 -53.44 35.27 47.49
C LEU A 4 -52.44 34.08 47.36
N PHE A 5 -52.71 33.14 46.43
CA PHE A 5 -51.77 32.06 46.15
C PHE A 5 -50.80 32.55 45.08
N LEU A 6 -49.48 32.62 45.43
CA LEU A 6 -48.40 32.87 44.49
C LEU A 6 -47.99 31.50 43.90
N LEU A 7 -48.17 31.38 42.56
CA LEU A 7 -47.66 30.24 41.81
C LEU A 7 -46.24 30.53 41.34
N SER A 8 -45.26 29.82 41.90
CA SER A 8 -43.87 29.91 41.44
C SER A 8 -43.63 28.92 40.31
N VAL A 9 -43.38 29.44 39.08
CA VAL A 9 -43.00 28.65 37.94
C VAL A 9 -41.48 28.45 37.97
N VAL A 10 -41.05 27.22 38.23
CA VAL A 10 -39.64 26.80 38.08
C VAL A 10 -39.39 26.38 36.65
N ALA A 11 -38.65 27.16 35.89
CA ALA A 11 -38.19 26.81 34.56
C ALA A 11 -36.94 25.91 34.67
N LEU A 12 -37.07 24.62 34.35
CA LEU A 12 -35.91 23.72 34.16
C LEU A 12 -35.27 24.01 32.83
N LEU A 13 -34.08 24.62 32.82
CA LEU A 13 -33.20 24.64 31.66
C LEU A 13 -32.51 23.27 31.54
N SER A 14 -32.96 22.45 30.60
CA SER A 14 -32.23 21.26 30.19
C SER A 14 -31.08 21.66 29.26
N ALA A 15 -29.86 21.67 29.77
CA ALA A 15 -28.64 21.79 28.98
C ALA A 15 -28.45 20.49 28.19
N GLY A 16 -28.80 20.49 26.90
CA GLY A 16 -28.51 19.41 25.99
C GLY A 16 -26.98 19.35 25.76
N ALA A 17 -26.30 18.40 26.38
CA ALA A 17 -24.93 18.06 26.05
C ALA A 17 -24.91 17.39 24.68
N THR A 18 -24.49 18.12 23.64
CA THR A 18 -24.13 17.49 22.35
C THR A 18 -22.86 16.70 22.55
N ALA A 19 -23.00 15.37 22.63
CA ALA A 19 -21.87 14.46 22.60
C ALA A 19 -21.17 14.63 21.24
N GLN A 20 -20.04 15.35 21.24
CA GLN A 20 -19.15 15.44 20.10
C GLN A 20 -18.46 14.08 20.00
N SER A 21 -18.81 13.29 18.98
CA SER A 21 -18.11 12.04 18.67
C SER A 21 -16.64 12.38 18.42
N ALA A 22 -15.74 11.82 19.22
CA ALA A 22 -14.31 11.91 18.96
C ALA A 22 -14.05 11.31 17.56
N PRO A 23 -13.12 11.89 16.76
CA PRO A 23 -12.74 11.27 15.48
C PRO A 23 -12.31 9.85 15.78
N GLY A 24 -12.98 8.87 15.14
CA GLY A 24 -12.65 7.46 15.29
C GLY A 24 -11.19 7.22 14.94
N ALA A 25 -10.53 6.27 15.61
CA ALA A 25 -9.19 5.83 15.22
C ALA A 25 -9.22 5.44 13.73
N PRO A 26 -8.15 5.76 12.95
CA PRO A 26 -8.08 5.38 11.56
C PRO A 26 -8.28 3.87 11.45
N ASP A 27 -9.02 3.45 10.44
CA ASP A 27 -9.19 2.04 10.12
C ASP A 27 -7.82 1.43 9.83
N HIS A 28 -7.66 0.14 10.13
CA HIS A 28 -6.40 -0.60 9.99
C HIS A 28 -5.80 -0.50 8.59
N ASN A 29 -6.62 -0.49 7.55
CA ASN A 29 -6.17 -0.34 6.17
C ASN A 29 -5.59 1.05 5.92
N THR A 30 -6.23 2.10 6.42
CA THR A 30 -5.72 3.48 6.35
C THR A 30 -4.35 3.63 7.05
N GLU A 31 -4.14 2.96 8.18
CA GLU A 31 -2.84 2.96 8.85
C GLU A 31 -1.76 2.30 7.98
N ILE A 32 -2.07 1.16 7.35
CA ILE A 32 -1.16 0.47 6.45
C ILE A 32 -0.87 1.31 5.20
N GLU A 33 -1.89 1.89 4.57
CA GLU A 33 -1.74 2.79 3.42
C GLU A 33 -0.80 3.95 3.74
N ASN A 34 -0.96 4.58 4.90
CA ASN A 34 -0.07 5.63 5.38
C ASN A 34 1.38 5.15 5.60
N ARG A 35 1.57 3.90 6.02
CA ARG A 35 2.89 3.29 6.16
C ARG A 35 3.51 2.91 4.81
N LEU A 36 2.72 2.56 3.80
CA LEU A 36 3.19 2.31 2.44
C LEU A 36 3.46 3.60 1.69
N ALA A 37 2.65 4.65 1.90
CA ALA A 37 2.74 5.91 1.17
C ALA A 37 4.14 6.51 1.22
N GLY A 38 4.66 6.90 0.04
CA GLY A 38 5.98 7.49 -0.15
C GLY A 38 6.76 6.81 -1.26
N ALA A 39 8.01 7.22 -1.40
CA ALA A 39 8.94 6.67 -2.38
C ALA A 39 9.91 5.67 -1.71
N TRP A 40 10.12 4.56 -2.40
CA TRP A 40 10.94 3.44 -1.96
C TRP A 40 12.00 3.15 -3.01
N LYS A 41 13.26 3.16 -2.59
CA LYS A 41 14.42 2.83 -3.41
C LYS A 41 14.67 1.32 -3.41
N LEU A 42 14.94 0.73 -4.56
CA LEU A 42 15.30 -0.68 -4.68
C LEU A 42 16.63 -0.96 -4.01
N VAL A 43 16.66 -1.97 -3.12
CA VAL A 43 17.86 -2.47 -2.43
C VAL A 43 18.33 -3.77 -3.05
N SER A 44 17.41 -4.71 -3.27
CA SER A 44 17.71 -6.00 -3.92
C SER A 44 16.48 -6.58 -4.58
N LEU A 45 16.71 -7.24 -5.70
CA LEU A 45 15.75 -8.12 -6.36
C LEU A 45 16.41 -9.50 -6.46
N GLU A 46 15.74 -10.51 -5.91
CA GLU A 46 16.11 -11.92 -6.00
C GLU A 46 15.11 -12.60 -6.92
N GLU A 47 15.62 -13.29 -7.93
CA GLU A 47 14.83 -14.06 -8.90
C GLU A 47 15.14 -15.54 -8.77
N PRO A 48 14.20 -16.44 -9.13
CA PRO A 48 14.46 -17.87 -9.10
C PRO A 48 15.62 -18.23 -10.04
N SER A 49 16.60 -18.94 -9.54
CA SER A 49 17.65 -19.53 -10.38
C SER A 49 17.47 -21.05 -10.52
N ALA A 50 18.01 -21.60 -11.57
CA ALA A 50 17.96 -23.05 -11.84
C ALA A 50 18.58 -23.92 -10.72
N GLY A 51 19.34 -23.32 -9.80
CA GLY A 51 19.96 -23.96 -8.65
C GLY A 51 19.18 -23.85 -7.34
N GLY A 52 17.98 -23.25 -7.35
CA GLY A 52 17.12 -23.08 -6.16
C GLY A 52 17.56 -21.98 -5.20
N GLN A 53 18.71 -21.35 -5.40
CA GLN A 53 19.15 -20.16 -4.68
C GLN A 53 18.89 -18.97 -5.59
N GLY A 54 18.12 -17.98 -5.11
CA GLY A 54 17.77 -16.79 -5.91
C GLY A 54 19.02 -16.01 -6.28
N ASP A 55 19.22 -15.77 -7.57
CA ASP A 55 20.28 -14.89 -8.04
C ASP A 55 19.87 -13.43 -7.81
N LYS A 56 20.81 -12.65 -7.28
CA LYS A 56 20.59 -11.23 -7.06
C LYS A 56 20.76 -10.48 -8.38
N ALA A 57 19.68 -9.87 -8.84
CA ALA A 57 19.71 -9.06 -10.05
C ALA A 57 20.54 -7.78 -9.84
N ASP A 58 21.37 -7.41 -10.85
CA ASP A 58 22.00 -6.09 -10.91
C ASP A 58 21.00 -5.10 -11.51
N CYS A 59 20.29 -4.40 -10.62
CA CYS A 59 19.24 -3.49 -11.01
C CYS A 59 19.16 -2.28 -10.06
N ALA A 60 18.48 -1.25 -10.52
CA ALA A 60 18.11 -0.08 -9.74
C ALA A 60 16.64 0.24 -10.00
N GLY A 61 15.94 0.82 -9.02
CA GLY A 61 14.54 1.11 -9.22
C GLY A 61 13.92 1.92 -8.11
N MET A 62 12.66 2.26 -8.34
CA MET A 62 11.84 3.00 -7.41
C MET A 62 10.42 2.44 -7.43
N PHE A 63 9.81 2.34 -6.25
CA PHE A 63 8.39 2.09 -6.09
C PHE A 63 7.78 3.26 -5.33
N VAL A 64 6.72 3.83 -5.86
CA VAL A 64 5.99 4.94 -5.23
C VAL A 64 4.58 4.48 -4.91
N PHE A 65 4.14 4.74 -3.70
CA PHE A 65 2.76 4.59 -3.27
C PHE A 65 2.25 5.96 -2.82
N THR A 66 1.03 6.30 -3.20
CA THR A 66 0.35 7.51 -2.72
C THR A 66 -0.71 7.13 -1.69
N SER A 67 -1.05 8.04 -0.79
CA SER A 67 -2.07 7.81 0.25
C SER A 67 -3.51 7.75 -0.29
N ASP A 68 -3.71 8.10 -1.56
CA ASP A 68 -4.99 8.00 -2.27
C ASP A 68 -5.10 6.73 -3.15
N GLY A 69 -4.26 5.72 -2.89
CA GLY A 69 -4.39 4.40 -3.53
C GLY A 69 -3.78 4.28 -4.92
N LYS A 70 -2.83 5.14 -5.30
CA LYS A 70 -2.08 5.01 -6.55
C LYS A 70 -0.68 4.49 -6.31
N ALA A 71 -0.16 3.72 -7.28
CA ALA A 71 1.19 3.20 -7.21
C ALA A 71 1.87 3.21 -8.58
N SER A 72 3.20 3.33 -8.56
CA SER A 72 4.03 3.24 -9.76
C SER A 72 5.37 2.60 -9.41
N VAL A 73 5.77 1.59 -10.17
CA VAL A 73 7.05 0.89 -10.04
C VAL A 73 7.87 1.06 -11.31
N GLN A 74 9.17 1.25 -11.11
CA GLN A 74 10.16 1.31 -12.18
C GLN A 74 11.40 0.55 -11.73
N VAL A 75 11.89 -0.37 -12.58
CA VAL A 75 13.13 -1.12 -12.37
C VAL A 75 13.94 -1.11 -13.66
N MET A 76 15.19 -0.74 -13.55
CA MET A 76 16.16 -0.79 -14.65
C MET A 76 17.17 -1.90 -14.34
N TYR A 77 17.25 -2.88 -15.21
CA TYR A 77 18.23 -3.96 -15.15
C TYR A 77 19.50 -3.52 -15.87
N ARG A 78 20.66 -3.75 -15.26
CA ARG A 78 21.96 -3.40 -15.88
C ARG A 78 22.51 -4.53 -16.74
N ASN A 79 22.02 -5.74 -16.54
CA ASN A 79 22.34 -6.92 -17.32
C ASN A 79 21.11 -7.42 -18.08
N ALA A 80 21.13 -7.33 -19.40
CA ALA A 80 20.05 -7.68 -20.33
C ALA A 80 19.61 -9.16 -20.34
N GLN A 81 20.11 -10.00 -19.43
CA GLN A 81 19.88 -11.45 -19.45
C GLN A 81 18.79 -11.93 -18.50
N ILE A 82 18.14 -11.02 -17.77
CA ILE A 82 17.09 -11.39 -16.81
C ILE A 82 15.75 -11.23 -17.52
N GLY A 83 15.16 -12.35 -17.90
CA GLY A 83 13.82 -12.40 -18.52
C GLY A 83 12.71 -12.25 -17.49
N SER A 84 12.55 -11.08 -16.89
CA SER A 84 11.41 -10.79 -16.04
C SER A 84 10.12 -10.72 -16.85
N ALA A 85 9.05 -11.38 -16.41
CA ALA A 85 7.72 -11.28 -17.02
C ALA A 85 7.12 -9.86 -16.92
N TYR A 86 7.74 -8.99 -16.12
CA TYR A 86 7.32 -7.61 -15.89
C TYR A 86 8.15 -6.59 -16.69
N ALA A 87 9.26 -7.01 -17.31
CA ALA A 87 10.17 -6.15 -18.04
C ALA A 87 10.04 -6.33 -19.55
N GLN A 88 10.31 -5.27 -20.29
CA GLN A 88 10.52 -5.29 -21.74
C GLN A 88 11.90 -4.67 -22.03
N GLY A 89 12.78 -5.46 -22.64
CA GLY A 89 14.19 -5.11 -22.69
C GLY A 89 14.78 -5.11 -21.28
N ASP A 90 15.49 -4.04 -20.93
CA ASP A 90 16.15 -3.90 -19.65
C ASP A 90 15.34 -3.04 -18.65
N TYR A 91 14.04 -2.86 -18.90
CA TYR A 91 13.24 -1.94 -18.09
C TYR A 91 11.86 -2.49 -17.76
N GLU A 92 11.48 -2.35 -16.48
CA GLU A 92 10.13 -2.53 -15.98
C GLU A 92 9.55 -1.17 -15.67
N ALA A 93 8.34 -0.89 -16.15
CA ALA A 93 7.56 0.28 -15.76
C ALA A 93 6.09 -0.07 -15.77
N SER A 94 5.44 0.17 -14.64
CA SER A 94 3.99 0.05 -14.54
C SER A 94 3.43 1.03 -13.51
N TYR A 95 2.17 1.41 -13.69
CA TYR A 95 1.44 2.24 -12.76
C TYR A 95 -0.03 1.84 -12.72
N GLY A 96 -0.70 2.25 -11.65
CA GLY A 96 -2.12 2.00 -11.48
C GLY A 96 -2.60 2.30 -10.08
N SER A 97 -3.66 1.62 -9.67
CA SER A 97 -4.22 1.73 -8.33
C SER A 97 -3.85 0.52 -7.47
N TYR A 98 -3.79 0.70 -6.16
CA TYR A 98 -3.63 -0.40 -5.23
C TYR A 98 -4.66 -0.34 -4.12
N HIS A 99 -4.94 -1.48 -3.52
CA HIS A 99 -5.73 -1.57 -2.30
C HIS A 99 -5.15 -2.65 -1.38
N ILE A 100 -5.33 -2.45 -0.08
CA ILE A 100 -4.88 -3.39 0.95
C ILE A 100 -5.92 -4.50 1.09
N ASP A 101 -5.51 -5.75 0.85
CA ASP A 101 -6.37 -6.92 1.04
C ASP A 101 -6.31 -7.41 2.48
N SER A 102 -5.13 -7.32 3.12
CA SER A 102 -4.88 -7.76 4.50
C SER A 102 -3.64 -7.08 5.08
N SER A 103 -3.31 -7.39 6.33
CA SER A 103 -2.07 -6.92 6.96
C SER A 103 -0.77 -7.35 6.27
N SER A 104 -0.84 -8.27 5.30
CA SER A 104 0.33 -8.85 4.61
C SER A 104 0.18 -8.98 3.11
N THR A 105 -0.94 -8.54 2.53
CA THR A 105 -1.18 -8.59 1.08
C THR A 105 -1.85 -7.32 0.58
N PHE A 106 -1.46 -6.90 -0.62
CA PHE A 106 -2.15 -5.87 -1.39
C PHE A 106 -2.34 -6.36 -2.84
N THR A 107 -3.33 -5.81 -3.50
CA THR A 107 -3.54 -5.99 -4.94
C THR A 107 -3.18 -4.72 -5.68
N PHE A 108 -2.34 -4.85 -6.72
CA PHE A 108 -1.95 -3.77 -7.63
C PHE A 108 -2.67 -3.97 -8.97
N HIS A 109 -3.65 -3.11 -9.24
CA HIS A 109 -4.37 -3.06 -10.50
C HIS A 109 -3.59 -2.23 -11.51
N ILE A 110 -3.16 -2.83 -12.62
CA ILE A 110 -2.30 -2.19 -13.62
C ILE A 110 -3.16 -1.38 -14.60
N GLU A 111 -3.04 -0.06 -14.56
CA GLU A 111 -3.68 0.88 -15.50
C GLU A 111 -2.81 1.12 -16.73
N GLY A 112 -1.47 1.06 -16.58
CA GLY A 112 -0.51 1.17 -17.67
C GLY A 112 0.80 0.47 -17.35
N ALA A 113 1.42 -0.13 -18.38
CA ALA A 113 2.68 -0.85 -18.26
C ALA A 113 3.46 -0.85 -19.58
N LEU A 114 4.78 -0.97 -19.47
CA LEU A 114 5.65 -1.20 -20.61
C LEU A 114 5.34 -2.56 -21.24
N VAL A 115 5.20 -3.59 -20.42
CA VAL A 115 4.69 -4.91 -20.85
C VAL A 115 3.17 -4.85 -20.97
N ARG A 116 2.68 -4.65 -22.18
CA ARG A 116 1.26 -4.35 -22.44
C ARG A 116 0.28 -5.44 -22.01
N THR A 117 0.72 -6.69 -21.91
CA THR A 117 -0.11 -7.81 -21.45
C THR A 117 -0.45 -7.74 -19.96
N LEU A 118 0.22 -6.87 -19.20
CA LEU A 118 -0.09 -6.60 -17.79
C LEU A 118 -1.24 -5.61 -17.60
N ILE A 119 -1.56 -4.80 -18.62
CA ILE A 119 -2.62 -3.78 -18.50
C ILE A 119 -3.95 -4.46 -18.19
N SER A 120 -4.69 -3.90 -17.26
CA SER A 120 -5.95 -4.42 -16.69
C SER A 120 -5.81 -5.74 -15.91
N LYS A 121 -4.58 -6.08 -15.47
CA LYS A 121 -4.35 -7.21 -14.57
C LYS A 121 -4.33 -6.76 -13.13
N ASP A 122 -4.84 -7.62 -12.26
CA ASP A 122 -4.73 -7.52 -10.82
C ASP A 122 -3.57 -8.37 -10.35
N LEU A 123 -2.53 -7.72 -9.85
CA LEU A 123 -1.32 -8.37 -9.36
C LEU A 123 -1.35 -8.42 -7.84
N LYS A 124 -1.74 -9.56 -7.28
CA LYS A 124 -1.69 -9.76 -5.83
C LYS A 124 -0.26 -9.94 -5.36
N ARG A 125 0.12 -9.24 -4.29
CA ARG A 125 1.46 -9.20 -3.73
C ARG A 125 1.44 -9.45 -2.23
N ALA A 126 2.33 -10.30 -1.75
CA ALA A 126 2.63 -10.39 -0.33
C ALA A 126 3.64 -9.29 0.02
N TYR A 127 3.47 -8.66 1.19
CA TYR A 127 4.39 -7.63 1.66
C TYR A 127 4.64 -7.70 3.16
N GLU A 128 5.77 -7.12 3.55
CA GLU A 128 6.15 -6.91 4.95
C GLU A 128 6.85 -5.55 5.07
N ILE A 129 6.44 -4.75 6.06
CA ILE A 129 7.10 -3.47 6.39
C ILE A 129 7.79 -3.62 7.74
N SER A 130 9.11 -3.43 7.77
CA SER A 130 9.92 -3.44 8.99
C SER A 130 10.80 -2.20 9.02
N GLY A 131 10.46 -1.25 9.89
CA GLY A 131 11.12 0.05 9.96
C GLY A 131 11.01 0.81 8.64
N ASN A 132 12.16 1.12 8.02
CA ASN A 132 12.26 1.80 6.73
C ASN A 132 12.37 0.83 5.53
N ARG A 133 12.15 -0.48 5.74
CA ARG A 133 12.21 -1.51 4.68
C ARG A 133 10.83 -2.05 4.35
N LEU A 134 10.61 -2.22 3.05
CA LEU A 134 9.46 -2.89 2.47
C LEU A 134 9.96 -4.10 1.68
N THR A 135 9.51 -5.30 2.03
CA THR A 135 9.72 -6.51 1.25
C THR A 135 8.44 -6.82 0.48
N VAL A 136 8.54 -7.08 -0.81
CA VAL A 136 7.42 -7.49 -1.68
C VAL A 136 7.78 -8.82 -2.33
N LYS A 137 6.81 -9.73 -2.39
CA LYS A 137 6.96 -11.07 -2.98
C LYS A 137 5.74 -11.43 -3.83
N SER A 138 5.91 -12.41 -4.71
CA SER A 138 4.77 -13.08 -5.32
C SER A 138 3.90 -13.78 -4.28
N THR A 139 2.61 -13.87 -4.55
CA THR A 139 1.66 -14.74 -3.82
C THR A 139 1.50 -16.10 -4.50
N ASP A 140 2.03 -16.28 -5.70
CA ASP A 140 2.06 -17.57 -6.40
C ASP A 140 3.19 -18.45 -5.81
N PRO A 141 2.88 -19.65 -5.31
CA PRO A 141 3.89 -20.56 -4.73
C PRO A 141 4.92 -21.06 -5.75
N ASN A 142 4.67 -20.91 -7.05
CA ASN A 142 5.60 -21.29 -8.11
C ASN A 142 6.47 -20.12 -8.59
N ASP A 143 6.21 -18.91 -8.09
CA ASP A 143 6.89 -17.68 -8.49
C ASP A 143 7.67 -17.14 -7.27
N HIS A 144 8.97 -17.36 -7.24
CA HIS A 144 9.81 -17.22 -6.04
C HIS A 144 10.61 -15.92 -5.97
N TRP A 145 10.29 -14.91 -6.78
CA TRP A 145 10.98 -13.62 -6.71
C TRP A 145 10.68 -12.88 -5.39
N ARG A 146 11.66 -12.11 -4.94
CA ARG A 146 11.61 -11.28 -3.74
C ARG A 146 12.30 -9.95 -3.99
N VAL A 147 11.62 -8.86 -3.69
CA VAL A 147 12.17 -7.50 -3.82
C VAL A 147 12.22 -6.82 -2.46
N VAL A 148 13.36 -6.24 -2.14
CA VAL A 148 13.55 -5.42 -0.93
C VAL A 148 13.73 -3.97 -1.35
N TRP A 149 12.95 -3.12 -0.75
CA TRP A 149 12.96 -1.68 -0.92
C TRP A 149 13.33 -1.00 0.38
N GLU A 150 13.89 0.19 0.30
CA GLU A 150 14.20 1.07 1.43
C GLU A 150 13.56 2.42 1.18
N ARG A 151 13.01 3.04 2.20
CA ARG A 151 12.43 4.38 2.10
C ARG A 151 13.52 5.40 1.74
N TYR A 152 13.22 6.33 0.84
CA TYR A 152 14.09 7.46 0.49
C TYR A 152 14.30 8.41 1.67
#